data_52c923dce0e921dd69ca82b255ea1127
#
_entry.id   52c923dce0e921dd69ca82b255ea1127
#
_cell.length_a   1.000
_cell.length_b   1.000
_cell.length_c   1.000
_cell.angle_alpha   90.00
_cell.angle_beta   90.00
_cell.angle_gamma   90.00
#
_symmetry.space_group_name_H-M   'P 1'
#
loop_
_entity.id
_entity.type
_entity.pdbx_description
1 polymer ?
#
loop_
_entity_poly.entity_id
_entity_poly.type
_entity_poly.pdbx_seq_one_letter_code
_entity_poly.pdbx_strand_id
1 'polypeptide(L)'
;MTFAGSSEPVMTYKVSEVLEKQIENQQKFAGEVIPNRMEIISFDPTKGTYELAVQKGNEVKKGQLLFKYNDPTVKQGVTEAEMQKKIAQKEVTLQQKQIDVVKQKLQKDKNAGLPAEAVKASEIEIQQLESQLEMKKFEVEKADEMIKAAKEKINTLSVTSPADGVIDDIVTTSNERNGMSGITLRHAGPFKVQGQLSEFELANVKIGQEITVLSKTVAGKTWTGKVTEIGSTPLQSMDENKTVSSYPFTVTLDNSEGLQNGFHVYVETKSGEAKGTVIPKTSILKKGDKNVVFVVKDGKAKEQVVTVEFETSNEAKISGVKKGEKIISRPTVNLKDGMEVATQ
;
A
#
# COMPACT_ATOMS: atom_id res chain seq x y z
N MET A 1 -22.65 35.19 79.87
CA MET A 1 -22.83 35.21 78.40
C MET A 1 -21.88 34.24 77.79
N THR A 2 -22.34 33.05 77.47
CA THR A 2 -21.56 31.98 76.86
C THR A 2 -21.71 32.10 75.32
N PHE A 3 -20.61 32.42 74.67
CA PHE A 3 -20.59 32.37 73.19
C PHE A 3 -20.57 30.94 72.74
N ALA A 4 -21.62 30.48 72.16
CA ALA A 4 -21.67 29.21 71.44
C ALA A 4 -20.88 29.39 70.13
N GLY A 5 -19.74 28.74 70.05
CA GLY A 5 -18.97 28.65 68.77
C GLY A 5 -19.79 27.84 67.78
N SER A 6 -20.20 28.46 66.68
CA SER A 6 -20.79 27.76 65.53
C SER A 6 -19.71 26.95 64.84
N SER A 7 -19.63 25.62 65.12
CA SER A 7 -18.80 24.74 64.34
C SER A 7 -19.39 24.68 62.92
N GLU A 8 -18.65 25.19 61.94
CA GLU A 8 -19.02 24.97 60.51
C GLU A 8 -19.13 23.46 60.25
N PRO A 9 -20.10 23.02 59.46
CA PRO A 9 -20.25 21.59 59.15
C PRO A 9 -19.02 21.04 58.43
N VAL A 10 -18.41 20.01 59.04
CA VAL A 10 -17.26 19.32 58.47
C VAL A 10 -17.69 18.59 57.22
N MET A 11 -17.17 18.99 56.05
CA MET A 11 -17.50 18.38 54.76
C MET A 11 -16.73 17.06 54.60
N THR A 12 -17.41 16.00 54.15
CA THR A 12 -16.85 14.69 53.88
C THR A 12 -16.38 14.59 52.42
N TYR A 13 -15.14 14.18 52.23
CA TYR A 13 -14.55 14.02 50.89
C TYR A 13 -14.00 12.60 50.71
N LYS A 14 -14.13 12.07 49.50
CA LYS A 14 -13.37 10.88 49.08
C LYS A 14 -11.92 11.25 48.86
N VAL A 15 -11.04 10.38 49.37
CA VAL A 15 -9.61 10.56 49.18
C VAL A 15 -9.06 9.50 48.22
N SER A 16 -8.02 9.89 47.49
CA SER A 16 -7.19 8.97 46.69
C SER A 16 -5.77 9.03 47.19
N GLU A 17 -5.12 7.88 47.20
CA GLU A 17 -3.70 7.80 47.52
C GLU A 17 -2.88 8.19 46.29
N VAL A 18 -1.81 8.97 46.52
CA VAL A 18 -0.86 9.34 45.48
C VAL A 18 0.01 8.13 45.15
N LEU A 19 -0.13 7.60 43.95
CA LEU A 19 0.57 6.42 43.49
C LEU A 19 1.77 6.77 42.64
N GLU A 20 2.78 5.90 42.66
CA GLU A 20 3.87 5.96 41.69
C GLU A 20 3.67 4.82 40.71
N LYS A 21 3.30 5.16 39.49
CA LYS A 21 3.10 4.17 38.42
C LYS A 21 3.45 4.75 37.07
N GLN A 22 3.55 3.86 36.12
CA GLN A 22 3.68 4.22 34.70
C GLN A 22 2.30 4.43 34.12
N ILE A 23 2.10 5.55 33.47
CA ILE A 23 0.89 5.80 32.68
C ILE A 23 1.27 5.99 31.22
N GLU A 24 0.45 5.41 30.35
CA GLU A 24 0.59 5.50 28.91
C GLU A 24 -0.52 6.42 28.35
N ASN A 25 -0.15 7.34 27.51
CA ASN A 25 -1.12 8.10 26.76
C ASN A 25 -1.52 7.30 25.52
N GLN A 26 -2.75 6.83 25.51
CA GLN A 26 -3.33 6.19 24.32
C GLN A 26 -4.11 7.24 23.53
N GLN A 27 -3.61 7.57 22.36
CA GLN A 27 -4.36 8.40 21.42
C GLN A 27 -5.07 7.51 20.41
N LYS A 28 -6.32 7.89 20.09
CA LYS A 28 -7.17 7.16 19.15
C LYS A 28 -7.51 8.05 17.97
N PHE A 29 -7.21 7.57 16.79
CA PHE A 29 -7.51 8.25 15.52
C PHE A 29 -8.50 7.42 14.73
N ALA A 30 -9.41 8.09 14.04
CA ALA A 30 -10.27 7.43 13.08
C ALA A 30 -9.51 7.09 11.81
N GLY A 31 -9.78 5.92 11.25
CA GLY A 31 -9.21 5.49 9.99
C GLY A 31 -10.16 4.60 9.21
N GLU A 32 -9.86 4.42 7.94
CA GLU A 32 -10.56 3.55 7.01
C GLU A 32 -9.61 2.50 6.47
N VAL A 33 -10.06 1.28 6.39
CA VAL A 33 -9.31 0.16 5.80
C VAL A 33 -9.31 0.32 4.29
N ILE A 34 -8.13 0.40 3.71
CA ILE A 34 -7.91 0.52 2.27
C ILE A 34 -7.08 -0.66 1.76
N PRO A 35 -7.17 -1.02 0.49
CA PRO A 35 -6.31 -2.03 -0.12
C PRO A 35 -4.83 -1.66 -0.01
N ASN A 36 -3.96 -2.67 0.04
CA ASN A 36 -2.51 -2.45 0.02
C ASN A 36 -2.09 -1.66 -1.24
N ARG A 37 -2.58 -2.11 -2.40
CA ARG A 37 -2.40 -1.44 -3.69
C ARG A 37 -3.54 -1.81 -4.62
N MET A 38 -4.02 -0.83 -5.37
CA MET A 38 -4.92 -1.05 -6.51
C MET A 38 -4.19 -0.63 -7.78
N GLU A 39 -4.40 -1.41 -8.85
CA GLU A 39 -3.81 -1.15 -10.16
C GLU A 39 -4.89 -1.32 -11.22
N ILE A 40 -5.00 -0.35 -12.13
CA ILE A 40 -5.94 -0.41 -13.24
C ILE A 40 -5.17 -0.83 -14.49
N ILE A 41 -5.55 -1.99 -15.03
CA ILE A 41 -5.00 -2.53 -16.27
C ILE A 41 -5.97 -2.13 -17.37
N SER A 42 -5.66 -1.03 -18.07
CA SER A 42 -6.55 -0.40 -19.03
C SER A 42 -6.66 -1.21 -20.31
N PHE A 43 -7.86 -1.22 -20.91
CA PHE A 43 -8.06 -1.71 -22.27
C PHE A 43 -7.60 -0.66 -23.28
N ASP A 44 -6.80 -1.10 -24.24
CA ASP A 44 -6.33 -0.28 -25.35
C ASP A 44 -7.28 -0.41 -26.54
N PRO A 45 -8.11 0.60 -26.86
CA PRO A 45 -9.09 0.52 -27.92
C PRO A 45 -8.47 0.41 -29.33
N THR A 46 -7.17 0.75 -29.46
CA THR A 46 -6.47 0.66 -30.75
C THR A 46 -6.12 -0.78 -31.14
N LYS A 47 -6.14 -1.71 -30.19
CA LYS A 47 -5.82 -3.14 -30.41
C LYS A 47 -7.04 -3.99 -30.79
N GLY A 48 -8.19 -3.36 -31.06
CA GLY A 48 -9.41 -4.03 -31.48
C GLY A 48 -10.24 -4.59 -30.32
N THR A 49 -10.97 -5.68 -30.58
CA THR A 49 -11.78 -6.35 -29.57
C THR A 49 -10.94 -7.25 -28.68
N TYR A 50 -11.45 -7.57 -27.50
CA TYR A 50 -10.74 -8.45 -26.54
C TYR A 50 -11.70 -9.48 -25.95
N GLU A 51 -11.13 -10.57 -25.49
CA GLU A 51 -11.81 -11.65 -24.76
C GLU A 51 -11.27 -11.69 -23.34
N LEU A 52 -12.16 -11.58 -22.34
CA LEU A 52 -11.83 -11.67 -20.93
C LEU A 52 -11.57 -13.12 -20.53
N ALA A 53 -10.48 -13.38 -19.83
CA ALA A 53 -10.14 -14.68 -19.25
C ALA A 53 -10.50 -14.76 -17.77
N VAL A 54 -10.90 -13.64 -17.14
CA VAL A 54 -11.21 -13.51 -15.72
C VAL A 54 -12.54 -12.82 -15.49
N GLN A 55 -13.08 -12.99 -14.30
CA GLN A 55 -14.30 -12.35 -13.83
C GLN A 55 -14.02 -11.58 -12.53
N LYS A 56 -14.90 -10.62 -12.20
CA LYS A 56 -14.89 -9.94 -10.90
C LYS A 56 -14.92 -10.94 -9.75
N GLY A 57 -14.06 -10.76 -8.76
CA GLY A 57 -13.90 -11.64 -7.62
C GLY A 57 -12.90 -12.79 -7.83
N ASN A 58 -12.39 -13.01 -9.05
CA ASN A 58 -11.39 -14.06 -9.26
C ASN A 58 -10.06 -13.71 -8.58
N GLU A 59 -9.46 -14.68 -7.91
CA GLU A 59 -8.08 -14.64 -7.50
C GLU A 59 -7.17 -14.92 -8.70
N VAL A 60 -6.13 -14.12 -8.88
CA VAL A 60 -5.16 -14.26 -9.97
C VAL A 60 -3.74 -14.28 -9.44
N LYS A 61 -2.88 -15.00 -10.13
CA LYS A 61 -1.44 -15.05 -9.89
C LYS A 61 -0.70 -14.15 -10.88
N LYS A 62 0.47 -13.69 -10.48
CA LYS A 62 1.38 -12.96 -11.38
C LYS A 62 1.64 -13.78 -12.64
N GLY A 63 1.48 -13.15 -13.81
CA GLY A 63 1.62 -13.80 -15.11
C GLY A 63 0.38 -14.56 -15.60
N GLN A 64 -0.68 -14.66 -14.81
CA GLN A 64 -1.95 -15.28 -15.25
C GLN A 64 -2.64 -14.40 -16.27
N LEU A 65 -3.16 -14.99 -17.34
CA LEU A 65 -3.88 -14.28 -18.40
C LEU A 65 -5.12 -13.60 -17.82
N LEU A 66 -5.26 -12.30 -18.07
CA LEU A 66 -6.43 -11.50 -17.72
C LEU A 66 -7.38 -11.34 -18.90
N PHE A 67 -6.83 -10.99 -20.05
CA PHE A 67 -7.58 -10.88 -21.31
C PHE A 67 -6.63 -10.97 -22.50
N LYS A 68 -7.20 -11.21 -23.67
CA LYS A 68 -6.47 -11.31 -24.93
C LYS A 68 -7.15 -10.46 -26.00
N TYR A 69 -6.38 -9.61 -26.67
CA TYR A 69 -6.86 -8.88 -27.83
C TYR A 69 -7.04 -9.81 -29.03
N ASN A 70 -8.07 -9.56 -29.80
CA ASN A 70 -8.32 -10.25 -31.07
C ASN A 70 -8.00 -9.27 -32.23
N ASP A 71 -6.73 -9.18 -32.59
CA ASP A 71 -6.25 -8.38 -33.71
C ASP A 71 -5.99 -9.29 -34.92
N PRO A 72 -6.90 -9.31 -35.92
CA PRO A 72 -6.72 -10.14 -37.10
C PRO A 72 -5.52 -9.73 -37.94
N THR A 73 -5.10 -8.47 -37.90
CA THR A 73 -3.97 -7.97 -38.72
C THR A 73 -2.64 -8.54 -38.25
N VAL A 74 -2.48 -8.74 -36.94
CA VAL A 74 -1.27 -9.35 -36.37
C VAL A 74 -1.18 -10.84 -36.75
N LYS A 75 -2.32 -11.56 -36.75
CA LYS A 75 -2.37 -12.96 -37.19
C LYS A 75 -2.04 -13.09 -38.68
N GLN A 76 -2.61 -12.22 -39.50
CA GLN A 76 -2.31 -12.18 -40.94
C GLN A 76 -0.82 -11.92 -41.19
N GLY A 77 -0.19 -11.00 -40.47
CA GLY A 77 1.23 -10.68 -40.61
C GLY A 77 2.14 -11.89 -40.36
N VAL A 78 1.78 -12.80 -39.43
CA VAL A 78 2.53 -14.06 -39.23
C VAL A 78 2.36 -14.99 -40.46
N THR A 79 1.14 -15.12 -40.96
CA THR A 79 0.84 -15.96 -42.11
C THR A 79 1.59 -15.49 -43.36
N GLU A 80 1.65 -14.18 -43.58
CA GLU A 80 2.41 -13.57 -44.69
C GLU A 80 3.91 -13.82 -44.55
N ALA A 81 4.49 -13.65 -43.36
CA ALA A 81 5.91 -13.92 -43.12
C ALA A 81 6.27 -15.41 -43.30
N GLU A 82 5.41 -16.32 -42.86
CA GLU A 82 5.59 -17.77 -43.07
C GLU A 82 5.51 -18.16 -44.55
N MET A 83 4.63 -17.49 -45.32
CA MET A 83 4.54 -17.71 -46.77
C MET A 83 5.81 -17.22 -47.47
N GLN A 84 6.36 -16.05 -47.10
CA GLN A 84 7.61 -15.53 -47.66
C GLN A 84 8.78 -16.49 -47.38
N LYS A 85 8.88 -17.00 -46.15
CA LYS A 85 9.89 -18.04 -45.82
C LYS A 85 9.77 -19.27 -46.73
N LYS A 86 8.55 -19.77 -46.94
CA LYS A 86 8.31 -20.95 -47.79
C LYS A 86 8.71 -20.71 -49.25
N ILE A 87 8.50 -19.50 -49.77
CA ILE A 87 8.96 -19.10 -51.10
C ILE A 87 10.48 -19.09 -51.14
N ALA A 88 11.15 -18.40 -50.22
CA ALA A 88 12.63 -18.34 -50.15
C ALA A 88 13.24 -19.74 -50.02
N GLN A 89 12.69 -20.65 -49.22
CA GLN A 89 13.15 -22.03 -49.10
C GLN A 89 13.04 -22.82 -50.40
N LYS A 90 11.95 -22.61 -51.17
CA LYS A 90 11.83 -23.22 -52.49
C LYS A 90 12.88 -22.72 -53.47
N GLU A 91 13.20 -21.42 -53.45
CA GLU A 91 14.27 -20.85 -54.27
C GLU A 91 15.63 -21.41 -53.94
N VAL A 92 15.95 -21.56 -52.63
CA VAL A 92 17.18 -22.26 -52.17
C VAL A 92 17.23 -23.69 -52.72
N THR A 93 16.10 -24.40 -52.67
CA THR A 93 16.03 -25.78 -53.17
C THR A 93 16.22 -25.87 -54.70
N LEU A 94 15.65 -24.92 -55.45
CA LEU A 94 15.83 -24.87 -56.89
C LEU A 94 17.27 -24.54 -57.26
N GLN A 95 17.87 -23.56 -56.61
CA GLN A 95 19.27 -23.16 -56.81
C GLN A 95 20.23 -24.30 -56.52
N GLN A 96 19.99 -25.05 -55.41
CA GLN A 96 20.79 -26.24 -55.08
C GLN A 96 20.71 -27.31 -56.18
N LYS A 97 19.51 -27.57 -56.70
CA LYS A 97 19.35 -28.54 -57.84
C LYS A 97 20.11 -28.10 -59.06
N GLN A 98 20.14 -26.79 -59.40
CA GLN A 98 20.95 -26.29 -60.52
C GLN A 98 22.42 -26.56 -60.30
N ILE A 99 22.94 -26.28 -59.10
CA ILE A 99 24.34 -26.58 -58.73
C ILE A 99 24.63 -28.07 -58.90
N ASP A 100 23.74 -28.95 -58.42
CA ASP A 100 23.92 -30.39 -58.49
C ASP A 100 23.96 -30.89 -59.95
N VAL A 101 23.15 -30.30 -60.83
CA VAL A 101 23.14 -30.61 -62.28
C VAL A 101 24.50 -30.18 -62.92
N VAL A 102 25.01 -28.98 -62.62
CA VAL A 102 26.29 -28.53 -63.14
C VAL A 102 27.44 -29.35 -62.58
N LYS A 103 27.42 -29.74 -61.31
CA LYS A 103 28.40 -30.62 -60.68
C LYS A 103 28.43 -32.03 -61.33
N GLN A 104 27.23 -32.59 -61.64
CA GLN A 104 27.16 -33.85 -62.35
C GLN A 104 27.72 -33.73 -63.79
N LYS A 105 27.44 -32.64 -64.50
CA LYS A 105 28.01 -32.36 -65.82
C LYS A 105 29.57 -32.26 -65.75
N LEU A 106 30.08 -31.47 -64.82
CA LEU A 106 31.51 -31.32 -64.61
C LEU A 106 32.18 -32.67 -64.34
N GLN A 107 31.58 -33.57 -63.55
CA GLN A 107 32.11 -34.89 -63.27
C GLN A 107 32.14 -35.78 -64.56
N LYS A 108 31.12 -35.70 -65.40
CA LYS A 108 31.09 -36.41 -66.70
C LYS A 108 32.15 -35.86 -67.66
N ASP A 109 32.33 -34.53 -67.74
CA ASP A 109 33.30 -33.87 -68.57
C ASP A 109 34.74 -34.20 -68.17
N LYS A 110 35.05 -34.25 -66.88
CA LYS A 110 36.30 -34.70 -66.30
C LYS A 110 36.60 -36.20 -66.68
N ASN A 111 35.62 -37.06 -66.56
CA ASN A 111 35.73 -38.50 -66.91
C ASN A 111 35.93 -38.76 -68.42
N ALA A 112 35.35 -37.85 -69.24
CA ALA A 112 35.49 -37.92 -70.69
C ALA A 112 36.82 -37.29 -71.24
N GLY A 113 37.65 -36.74 -70.38
CA GLY A 113 38.96 -36.18 -70.74
C GLY A 113 38.84 -34.88 -71.57
N LEU A 114 37.78 -34.05 -71.29
CA LEU A 114 37.61 -32.78 -71.97
C LEU A 114 38.71 -31.75 -71.66
N PRO A 115 38.98 -30.78 -72.57
CA PRO A 115 40.01 -29.78 -72.38
C PRO A 115 39.89 -29.00 -71.05
N ALA A 116 41.03 -28.69 -70.45
CA ALA A 116 41.08 -27.99 -69.15
C ALA A 116 40.30 -26.69 -69.09
N GLU A 117 40.15 -25.98 -70.22
CA GLU A 117 39.34 -24.73 -70.32
C GLU A 117 37.86 -24.99 -70.13
N ALA A 118 37.32 -26.10 -70.65
CA ALA A 118 35.90 -26.47 -70.47
C ALA A 118 35.57 -26.86 -69.03
N VAL A 119 36.52 -27.59 -68.40
CA VAL A 119 36.45 -27.96 -66.98
C VAL A 119 36.45 -26.69 -66.10
N LYS A 120 37.36 -25.76 -66.36
CA LYS A 120 37.48 -24.51 -65.64
C LYS A 120 36.23 -23.61 -65.77
N ALA A 121 35.63 -23.56 -66.98
CA ALA A 121 34.39 -22.82 -67.18
C ALA A 121 33.24 -23.37 -66.28
N SER A 122 33.08 -24.69 -66.19
CA SER A 122 32.06 -25.27 -65.31
C SER A 122 32.36 -25.07 -63.81
N GLU A 123 33.64 -25.01 -63.42
CA GLU A 123 34.03 -24.69 -62.04
C GLU A 123 33.68 -23.23 -61.69
N ILE A 124 33.89 -22.28 -62.57
CA ILE A 124 33.48 -20.88 -62.39
C ILE A 124 31.97 -20.74 -62.31
N GLU A 125 31.21 -21.46 -63.16
CA GLU A 125 29.77 -21.47 -63.12
C GLU A 125 29.24 -22.00 -61.77
N ILE A 126 29.81 -23.08 -61.24
CA ILE A 126 29.46 -23.59 -59.93
C ILE A 126 29.71 -22.53 -58.82
N GLN A 127 30.87 -21.88 -58.86
CA GLN A 127 31.21 -20.87 -57.87
C GLN A 127 30.24 -19.68 -57.91
N GLN A 128 29.78 -19.26 -59.11
CA GLN A 128 28.76 -18.20 -59.26
C GLN A 128 27.41 -18.66 -58.68
N LEU A 129 26.97 -19.89 -58.98
CA LEU A 129 25.73 -20.46 -58.48
C LEU A 129 25.76 -20.65 -56.98
N GLU A 130 26.92 -21.05 -56.42
CA GLU A 130 27.10 -21.16 -54.96
C GLU A 130 27.01 -19.79 -54.27
N SER A 131 27.58 -18.75 -54.86
CA SER A 131 27.43 -17.39 -54.34
C SER A 131 25.95 -16.90 -54.38
N GLN A 132 25.20 -17.25 -55.45
CA GLN A 132 23.77 -16.97 -55.53
C GLN A 132 22.99 -17.80 -54.48
N LEU A 133 23.39 -19.05 -54.23
CA LEU A 133 22.76 -19.85 -53.18
C LEU A 133 22.94 -19.24 -51.78
N GLU A 134 24.10 -18.70 -51.49
CA GLU A 134 24.34 -18.00 -50.21
C GLU A 134 23.42 -16.78 -50.06
N MET A 135 23.21 -16.01 -51.12
CA MET A 135 22.25 -14.91 -51.10
C MET A 135 20.84 -15.41 -50.84
N LYS A 136 20.40 -16.52 -51.46
CA LYS A 136 19.09 -17.11 -51.24
C LYS A 136 18.90 -17.64 -49.81
N LYS A 137 19.93 -18.21 -49.24
CA LYS A 137 19.90 -18.63 -47.82
C LYS A 137 19.75 -17.44 -46.90
N PHE A 138 20.40 -16.31 -47.16
CA PHE A 138 20.23 -15.10 -46.39
C PHE A 138 18.78 -14.57 -46.46
N GLU A 139 18.10 -14.72 -47.63
CA GLU A 139 16.68 -14.38 -47.74
C GLU A 139 15.79 -15.22 -46.81
N VAL A 140 16.13 -16.51 -46.61
CA VAL A 140 15.47 -17.41 -45.65
C VAL A 140 15.68 -16.92 -44.24
N GLU A 141 16.91 -16.57 -43.84
CA GLU A 141 17.23 -16.07 -42.52
C GLU A 141 16.46 -14.75 -42.22
N LYS A 142 16.41 -13.85 -43.21
CA LYS A 142 15.63 -12.62 -43.11
C LYS A 142 14.14 -12.88 -42.88
N ALA A 143 13.58 -13.88 -43.58
CA ALA A 143 12.17 -14.26 -43.40
C ALA A 143 11.93 -14.89 -42.02
N ASP A 144 12.92 -15.60 -41.46
CA ASP A 144 12.83 -16.13 -40.10
C ASP A 144 12.78 -15.01 -39.04
N GLU A 145 13.62 -14.00 -39.18
CA GLU A 145 13.55 -12.83 -38.29
C GLU A 145 12.19 -12.09 -38.39
N MET A 146 11.63 -12.00 -39.61
CA MET A 146 10.29 -11.42 -39.78
C MET A 146 9.20 -12.25 -39.09
N ILE A 147 9.28 -13.58 -39.13
CA ILE A 147 8.35 -14.48 -38.42
C ILE A 147 8.49 -14.28 -36.90
N LYS A 148 9.71 -14.22 -36.41
CA LYS A 148 9.99 -13.96 -35.01
C LYS A 148 9.38 -12.65 -34.53
N ALA A 149 9.62 -11.56 -35.25
CA ALA A 149 9.05 -10.25 -34.96
C ALA A 149 7.51 -10.24 -34.98
N ALA A 150 6.90 -10.95 -35.96
CA ALA A 150 5.46 -11.09 -36.06
C ALA A 150 4.88 -11.90 -34.89
N LYS A 151 5.55 -12.98 -34.45
CA LYS A 151 5.14 -13.78 -33.28
C LYS A 151 5.29 -13.02 -31.97
N GLU A 152 6.32 -12.19 -31.82
CA GLU A 152 6.45 -11.31 -30.66
C GLU A 152 5.27 -10.34 -30.55
N LYS A 153 4.77 -9.80 -31.66
CA LYS A 153 3.55 -8.99 -31.70
C LYS A 153 2.33 -9.76 -31.20
N ILE A 154 2.18 -11.05 -31.54
CA ILE A 154 1.09 -11.90 -30.99
C ILE A 154 1.16 -11.98 -29.46
N ASN A 155 2.36 -12.11 -28.89
CA ASN A 155 2.52 -12.17 -27.44
C ASN A 155 2.03 -10.89 -26.75
N THR A 156 2.19 -9.72 -27.41
CA THR A 156 1.68 -8.44 -26.87
C THR A 156 0.16 -8.32 -26.87
N LEU A 157 -0.56 -9.23 -27.55
CA LEU A 157 -2.02 -9.30 -27.51
C LEU A 157 -2.54 -9.95 -26.24
N SER A 158 -1.72 -10.68 -25.51
CA SER A 158 -2.07 -11.31 -24.24
C SER A 158 -1.66 -10.42 -23.08
N VAL A 159 -2.61 -9.98 -22.29
CA VAL A 159 -2.37 -9.15 -21.11
C VAL A 159 -2.51 -10.01 -19.87
N THR A 160 -1.47 -10.05 -19.08
CA THR A 160 -1.35 -10.87 -17.88
C THR A 160 -1.30 -10.04 -16.62
N SER A 161 -1.61 -10.65 -15.48
CA SER A 161 -1.55 -9.98 -14.19
C SER A 161 -0.10 -9.61 -13.81
N PRO A 162 0.16 -8.35 -13.43
CA PRO A 162 1.48 -7.91 -12.98
C PRO A 162 1.85 -8.44 -11.59
N ALA A 163 0.86 -8.86 -10.80
CA ALA A 163 1.03 -9.33 -9.42
C ALA A 163 -0.04 -10.36 -9.03
N ASP A 164 0.17 -11.00 -7.89
CA ASP A 164 -0.88 -11.79 -7.22
C ASP A 164 -1.94 -10.84 -6.65
N GLY A 165 -3.21 -11.23 -6.76
CA GLY A 165 -4.30 -10.38 -6.26
C GLY A 165 -5.68 -10.89 -6.57
N VAL A 166 -6.66 -10.01 -6.43
CA VAL A 166 -8.08 -10.27 -6.71
C VAL A 166 -8.59 -9.23 -7.69
N ILE A 167 -9.38 -9.67 -8.67
CA ILE A 167 -10.06 -8.78 -9.59
C ILE A 167 -11.20 -8.07 -8.85
N ASP A 168 -11.01 -6.81 -8.56
CA ASP A 168 -11.96 -6.02 -7.79
C ASP A 168 -13.11 -5.49 -8.65
N ASP A 169 -12.80 -5.06 -9.89
CA ASP A 169 -13.80 -4.59 -10.83
C ASP A 169 -13.35 -4.75 -12.28
N ILE A 170 -14.32 -4.82 -13.22
CA ILE A 170 -14.09 -4.86 -14.67
C ILE A 170 -15.03 -3.84 -15.31
N VAL A 171 -14.48 -2.76 -15.85
CA VAL A 171 -15.23 -1.71 -16.56
C VAL A 171 -14.98 -1.84 -18.05
N THR A 172 -16.00 -2.30 -18.79
CA THR A 172 -15.87 -2.55 -20.24
C THR A 172 -16.22 -1.34 -21.09
N THR A 173 -16.95 -0.36 -20.54
CA THR A 173 -17.38 0.85 -21.25
C THR A 173 -16.78 2.10 -20.59
N SER A 174 -16.22 2.98 -21.41
CA SER A 174 -15.56 4.21 -20.96
C SER A 174 -16.49 5.25 -20.28
N ASN A 175 -17.81 5.02 -20.30
CA ASN A 175 -18.79 5.97 -19.76
C ASN A 175 -19.07 5.82 -18.26
N GLU A 176 -18.62 4.73 -17.61
CA GLU A 176 -19.06 4.41 -16.25
C GLU A 176 -18.15 4.95 -15.14
N ARG A 177 -16.87 5.20 -15.40
CA ARG A 177 -15.95 5.83 -14.42
C ARG A 177 -14.87 6.65 -15.11
N ASN A 178 -15.04 7.96 -15.15
CA ASN A 178 -14.01 8.91 -15.61
C ASN A 178 -13.36 8.57 -16.98
N GLY A 179 -14.08 7.87 -17.87
CA GLY A 179 -13.57 7.54 -19.19
C GLY A 179 -12.53 6.41 -19.24
N MET A 180 -12.24 5.74 -18.15
CA MET A 180 -11.27 4.63 -18.11
C MET A 180 -12.00 3.28 -18.16
N SER A 181 -11.71 2.48 -19.19
CA SER A 181 -12.10 1.08 -19.28
C SER A 181 -10.89 0.19 -18.92
N GLY A 182 -11.12 -0.87 -18.17
CA GLY A 182 -10.05 -1.75 -17.71
C GLY A 182 -10.44 -2.71 -16.61
N ILE A 183 -9.46 -3.47 -16.16
CA ILE A 183 -9.56 -4.37 -15.02
C ILE A 183 -8.90 -3.71 -13.81
N THR A 184 -9.62 -3.60 -12.71
CA THR A 184 -9.08 -3.15 -11.43
C THR A 184 -8.57 -4.36 -10.66
N LEU A 185 -7.26 -4.45 -10.49
CA LEU A 185 -6.58 -5.48 -9.71
C LEU A 185 -6.26 -4.94 -8.33
N ARG A 186 -6.77 -5.59 -7.30
CA ARG A 186 -6.36 -5.39 -5.91
C ARG A 186 -5.24 -6.38 -5.59
N HIS A 187 -4.04 -5.85 -5.34
CA HIS A 187 -2.86 -6.67 -5.03
C HIS A 187 -3.06 -7.48 -3.75
N ALA A 188 -2.55 -8.69 -3.73
CA ALA A 188 -2.49 -9.52 -2.52
C ALA A 188 -1.62 -8.85 -1.44
N GLY A 189 -1.93 -9.17 -0.20
CA GLY A 189 -1.23 -8.63 0.97
C GLY A 189 -2.21 -8.03 1.99
N PRO A 190 -1.71 -7.74 3.20
CA PRO A 190 -2.54 -7.14 4.23
C PRO A 190 -3.01 -5.75 3.82
N PHE A 191 -4.22 -5.39 4.25
CA PHE A 191 -4.77 -4.05 4.05
C PHE A 191 -3.92 -3.00 4.74
N LYS A 192 -4.11 -1.76 4.33
CA LYS A 192 -3.63 -0.56 5.01
C LYS A 192 -4.79 0.12 5.72
N VAL A 193 -4.46 1.00 6.64
CA VAL A 193 -5.43 1.92 7.24
C VAL A 193 -5.01 3.33 6.90
N GLN A 194 -5.90 4.09 6.31
CA GLN A 194 -5.71 5.52 6.04
C GLN A 194 -6.56 6.32 7.01
N GLY A 195 -5.99 7.36 7.60
CA GLY A 195 -6.68 8.26 8.50
C GLY A 195 -6.17 9.69 8.37
N GLN A 196 -6.63 10.53 9.28
CA GLN A 196 -6.25 11.94 9.31
C GLN A 196 -5.80 12.31 10.73
N LEU A 197 -4.74 13.10 10.81
CA LEU A 197 -4.21 13.70 12.03
C LEU A 197 -4.41 15.21 11.96
N SER A 198 -4.85 15.83 13.04
CA SER A 198 -4.79 17.28 13.18
C SER A 198 -3.34 17.75 13.31
N GLU A 199 -3.09 19.03 13.10
CA GLU A 199 -1.76 19.64 13.30
C GLU A 199 -1.22 19.43 14.71
N PHE A 200 -2.09 19.36 15.73
CA PHE A 200 -1.70 19.13 17.13
C PHE A 200 -1.31 17.66 17.39
N GLU A 201 -1.86 16.74 16.62
CA GLU A 201 -1.61 15.30 16.76
C GLU A 201 -0.35 14.85 16.02
N LEU A 202 0.04 15.59 14.97
CA LEU A 202 1.26 15.30 14.20
C LEU A 202 2.52 15.18 15.06
N ALA A 203 2.64 15.99 16.11
CA ALA A 203 3.80 15.95 17.01
C ALA A 203 3.94 14.63 17.77
N ASN A 204 2.85 13.88 17.91
CA ASN A 204 2.74 12.68 18.73
C ASN A 204 2.82 11.37 17.91
N VAL A 205 2.76 11.45 16.58
CA VAL A 205 2.80 10.29 15.69
C VAL A 205 4.05 10.34 14.82
N LYS A 206 4.76 9.22 14.72
CA LYS A 206 6.01 9.12 13.95
C LYS A 206 5.95 7.96 12.97
N ILE A 207 6.62 8.13 11.83
CA ILE A 207 6.84 7.04 10.88
C ILE A 207 7.63 5.93 11.58
N GLY A 208 7.22 4.68 11.37
CA GLY A 208 7.76 3.49 12.02
C GLY A 208 7.15 3.18 13.39
N GLN A 209 6.29 4.04 13.92
CA GLN A 209 5.63 3.82 15.20
C GLN A 209 4.68 2.63 15.11
N GLU A 210 4.77 1.74 16.10
CA GLU A 210 3.83 0.62 16.26
C GLU A 210 2.48 1.13 16.73
N ILE A 211 1.43 0.56 16.14
CA ILE A 211 0.04 0.90 16.44
C ILE A 211 -0.81 -0.34 16.63
N THR A 212 -1.91 -0.17 17.30
CA THR A 212 -2.98 -1.16 17.39
C THR A 212 -4.21 -0.64 16.68
N VAL A 213 -4.83 -1.48 15.85
CA VAL A 213 -6.09 -1.16 15.16
C VAL A 213 -7.23 -1.92 15.81
N LEU A 214 -8.32 -1.22 16.06
CA LEU A 214 -9.56 -1.72 16.66
C LEU A 214 -10.72 -1.47 15.71
N SER A 215 -11.59 -2.45 15.54
CA SER A 215 -12.83 -2.30 14.78
C SER A 215 -14.03 -2.53 15.67
N LYS A 216 -15.05 -1.70 15.52
CA LYS A 216 -16.36 -1.93 16.16
C LYS A 216 -17.15 -3.02 15.44
N THR A 217 -16.90 -3.21 14.14
CA THR A 217 -17.61 -4.16 13.30
C THR A 217 -17.13 -5.60 13.55
N VAL A 218 -15.84 -5.77 13.85
CA VAL A 218 -15.24 -7.07 14.18
C VAL A 218 -14.88 -7.07 15.65
N ALA A 219 -15.86 -7.42 16.49
CA ALA A 219 -15.70 -7.38 17.94
C ALA A 219 -14.65 -8.40 18.41
N GLY A 220 -13.82 -8.00 19.39
CA GLY A 220 -12.85 -8.86 20.06
C GLY A 220 -11.57 -9.15 19.27
N LYS A 221 -11.42 -8.64 18.05
CA LYS A 221 -10.15 -8.70 17.29
C LYS A 221 -9.44 -7.36 17.31
N THR A 222 -8.12 -7.41 17.39
CA THR A 222 -7.22 -6.29 17.24
C THR A 222 -6.15 -6.65 16.21
N TRP A 223 -5.66 -5.67 15.49
CA TRP A 223 -4.59 -5.85 14.52
C TRP A 223 -3.43 -4.94 14.90
N THR A 224 -2.23 -5.37 14.58
CA THR A 224 -1.02 -4.59 14.75
C THR A 224 -0.52 -4.11 13.40
N GLY A 225 0.25 -3.05 13.42
CA GLY A 225 0.87 -2.49 12.24
C GLY A 225 1.80 -1.34 12.58
N LYS A 226 2.29 -0.68 11.53
CA LYS A 226 3.21 0.46 11.67
C LYS A 226 2.76 1.62 10.82
N VAL A 227 2.97 2.82 11.33
CA VAL A 227 2.81 4.04 10.54
C VAL A 227 3.87 4.05 9.45
N THR A 228 3.45 4.01 8.20
CA THR A 228 4.39 3.97 7.05
C THR A 228 4.49 5.30 6.34
N GLU A 229 3.47 6.14 6.45
CA GLU A 229 3.44 7.43 5.77
C GLU A 229 2.67 8.47 6.59
N ILE A 230 3.16 9.70 6.58
CA ILE A 230 2.47 10.89 7.09
C ILE A 230 2.61 11.98 6.02
N GLY A 231 1.48 12.44 5.50
CA GLY A 231 1.47 13.47 4.47
C GLY A 231 1.99 14.80 4.99
N SER A 232 2.78 15.48 4.21
CA SER A 232 3.31 16.81 4.53
C SER A 232 2.37 17.94 4.10
N THR A 233 1.38 17.63 3.25
CA THR A 233 0.41 18.60 2.75
C THR A 233 -0.93 18.35 3.42
N PRO A 234 -1.57 19.39 3.97
CA PRO A 234 -2.88 19.24 4.58
C PRO A 234 -3.93 18.91 3.52
N LEU A 235 -4.92 18.12 3.92
CA LEU A 235 -6.10 17.85 3.11
C LEU A 235 -6.95 19.12 3.00
N GLN A 236 -7.38 19.44 1.80
CA GLN A 236 -8.30 20.54 1.59
C GLN A 236 -9.66 20.21 2.26
N SER A 237 -10.06 21.02 3.22
CA SER A 237 -11.40 20.93 3.82
C SER A 237 -12.38 21.68 2.92
N MET A 238 -13.51 21.06 2.58
CA MET A 238 -14.63 21.78 1.96
C MET A 238 -15.44 22.62 2.97
N ASP A 239 -15.09 22.52 4.26
CA ASP A 239 -15.76 23.24 5.33
C ASP A 239 -14.93 24.48 5.67
N GLU A 240 -15.40 25.65 5.22
CA GLU A 240 -14.74 26.95 5.41
C GLU A 240 -14.60 27.34 6.90
N ASN A 241 -15.32 26.68 7.80
CA ASN A 241 -15.24 26.92 9.24
C ASN A 241 -14.20 26.06 9.98
N LYS A 242 -13.50 25.15 9.29
CA LYS A 242 -12.42 24.38 9.92
C LYS A 242 -11.16 25.23 10.07
N THR A 243 -10.85 25.58 11.30
CA THR A 243 -9.65 26.35 11.68
C THR A 243 -8.40 25.48 11.89
N VAL A 244 -8.54 24.14 11.84
CA VAL A 244 -7.46 23.17 12.10
C VAL A 244 -7.17 22.37 10.86
N SER A 245 -5.91 22.36 10.43
CA SER A 245 -5.44 21.57 9.30
C SER A 245 -5.40 20.08 9.64
N SER A 246 -5.79 19.24 8.67
CA SER A 246 -5.74 17.78 8.80
C SER A 246 -4.75 17.20 7.80
N TYR A 247 -3.95 16.26 8.24
CA TYR A 247 -2.89 15.62 7.45
C TYR A 247 -3.19 14.13 7.29
N PRO A 248 -3.08 13.56 6.10
CA PRO A 248 -3.30 12.14 5.92
C PRO A 248 -2.16 11.33 6.53
N PHE A 249 -2.48 10.18 7.11
CA PHE A 249 -1.48 9.20 7.51
C PHE A 249 -1.91 7.81 7.05
N THR A 250 -0.92 6.95 6.83
CA THR A 250 -1.13 5.56 6.40
C THR A 250 -0.42 4.61 7.34
N VAL A 251 -1.13 3.56 7.71
CA VAL A 251 -0.63 2.44 8.50
C VAL A 251 -0.61 1.21 7.62
N THR A 252 0.47 0.48 7.61
CA THR A 252 0.53 -0.87 7.03
C THR A 252 0.31 -1.88 8.14
N LEU A 253 -0.68 -2.75 7.97
CA LEU A 253 -1.01 -3.81 8.93
C LEU A 253 -0.08 -5.00 8.75
N ASP A 254 0.22 -5.72 9.84
CA ASP A 254 0.97 -6.98 9.78
C ASP A 254 0.10 -8.12 9.22
N ASN A 255 -1.18 -8.10 9.50
CA ASN A 255 -2.21 -8.95 8.92
C ASN A 255 -3.54 -8.19 8.85
N SER A 256 -4.50 -8.70 8.09
CA SER A 256 -5.81 -8.06 7.92
C SER A 256 -6.97 -9.05 7.93
N GLU A 257 -6.79 -10.20 8.59
CA GLU A 257 -7.81 -11.26 8.64
C GLU A 257 -9.13 -10.76 9.25
N GLY A 258 -10.21 -10.87 8.47
CA GLY A 258 -11.55 -10.44 8.88
C GLY A 258 -11.83 -8.95 8.60
N LEU A 259 -10.85 -8.16 8.18
CA LEU A 259 -11.07 -6.80 7.69
C LEU A 259 -11.51 -6.80 6.22
N GLN A 260 -12.31 -5.83 5.85
CA GLN A 260 -12.70 -5.57 4.47
C GLN A 260 -12.42 -4.12 4.11
N ASN A 261 -12.21 -3.88 2.82
CA ASN A 261 -12.07 -2.53 2.27
C ASN A 261 -13.27 -1.66 2.68
N GLY A 262 -13.02 -0.44 3.10
CA GLY A 262 -14.05 0.50 3.55
C GLY A 262 -14.46 0.36 5.01
N PHE A 263 -13.93 -0.60 5.78
CA PHE A 263 -14.23 -0.68 7.20
C PHE A 263 -13.65 0.50 7.96
N HIS A 264 -14.49 1.13 8.79
CA HIS A 264 -14.06 2.18 9.71
C HIS A 264 -13.45 1.55 10.96
N VAL A 265 -12.27 2.00 11.32
CA VAL A 265 -11.47 1.48 12.42
C VAL A 265 -10.92 2.62 13.28
N TYR A 266 -10.44 2.28 14.46
CA TYR A 266 -9.66 3.18 15.30
C TYR A 266 -8.22 2.73 15.34
N VAL A 267 -7.32 3.66 15.09
CA VAL A 267 -5.87 3.49 15.24
C VAL A 267 -5.47 3.99 16.61
N GLU A 268 -5.00 3.12 17.47
CA GLU A 268 -4.46 3.47 18.78
C GLU A 268 -2.94 3.52 18.73
N THR A 269 -2.40 4.63 19.17
CA THR A 269 -0.96 4.78 19.38
C THR A 269 -0.65 4.84 20.86
N LYS A 270 0.45 4.23 21.26
CA LYS A 270 1.04 4.47 22.57
C LYS A 270 1.98 5.66 22.41
N SER A 271 1.61 6.79 22.98
CA SER A 271 2.41 8.01 22.95
C SER A 271 2.86 8.37 24.36
N GLY A 272 4.13 8.22 24.61
CA GLY A 272 4.74 8.61 25.87
C GLY A 272 4.42 7.68 27.03
N GLU A 273 5.46 7.12 27.62
CA GLU A 273 5.41 6.45 28.92
C GLU A 273 5.92 7.44 29.96
N ALA A 274 5.10 7.74 30.95
CA ALA A 274 5.49 8.63 32.03
C ALA A 274 5.45 7.89 33.36
N LYS A 275 6.60 7.47 33.87
CA LYS A 275 6.73 6.95 35.23
C LYS A 275 6.85 8.09 36.22
N GLY A 276 6.07 8.06 37.27
CA GLY A 276 6.13 9.07 38.33
C GLY A 276 4.87 9.10 39.19
N THR A 277 4.72 10.18 39.91
CA THR A 277 3.62 10.40 40.83
C THR A 277 2.33 10.66 40.05
N VAL A 278 1.35 9.80 40.22
CA VAL A 278 0.09 9.81 39.45
C VAL A 278 -1.10 9.98 40.38
N ILE A 279 -2.03 10.82 39.98
CA ILE A 279 -3.28 11.08 40.68
C ILE A 279 -4.46 11.07 39.72
N PRO A 280 -5.70 10.86 40.20
CA PRO A 280 -6.89 11.06 39.39
C PRO A 280 -6.96 12.51 38.88
N LYS A 281 -7.26 12.70 37.59
CA LYS A 281 -7.39 14.03 36.99
C LYS A 281 -8.44 14.90 37.72
N THR A 282 -9.49 14.26 38.25
CA THR A 282 -10.54 14.93 39.02
C THR A 282 -10.08 15.55 40.34
N SER A 283 -8.89 15.21 40.81
CA SER A 283 -8.28 15.77 42.04
C SER A 283 -7.63 17.12 41.82
N ILE A 284 -7.43 17.51 40.55
CA ILE A 284 -6.80 18.77 40.19
C ILE A 284 -7.84 19.86 40.07
N LEU A 285 -7.68 20.94 40.83
CA LEU A 285 -8.48 22.13 40.73
C LEU A 285 -7.67 23.26 40.09
N LYS A 286 -8.20 23.90 39.08
CA LYS A 286 -7.55 25.06 38.45
C LYS A 286 -7.94 26.33 39.17
N LYS A 287 -6.99 27.07 39.75
CA LYS A 287 -7.17 28.36 40.39
C LYS A 287 -6.33 29.41 39.65
N GLY A 288 -6.98 30.21 38.79
CA GLY A 288 -6.27 31.11 37.89
C GLY A 288 -5.32 30.30 36.96
N ASP A 289 -4.04 30.66 36.95
CA ASP A 289 -3.03 29.99 36.14
C ASP A 289 -2.33 28.83 36.85
N LYS A 290 -2.78 28.48 38.07
CA LYS A 290 -2.15 27.40 38.87
C LYS A 290 -3.07 26.19 38.98
N ASN A 291 -2.45 25.01 38.87
CA ASN A 291 -3.09 23.75 39.22
C ASN A 291 -2.80 23.44 40.68
N VAL A 292 -3.84 23.14 41.45
CA VAL A 292 -3.72 22.84 42.88
C VAL A 292 -4.41 21.52 43.21
N VAL A 293 -3.90 20.84 44.20
CA VAL A 293 -4.54 19.67 44.83
C VAL A 293 -4.69 19.94 46.34
N PHE A 294 -5.59 19.22 46.97
CA PHE A 294 -5.75 19.31 48.43
C PHE A 294 -5.28 18.00 49.06
N VAL A 295 -4.17 18.09 49.80
CA VAL A 295 -3.60 17.00 50.59
C VAL A 295 -4.27 16.97 51.97
N VAL A 296 -4.68 15.82 52.45
CA VAL A 296 -5.27 15.68 53.77
C VAL A 296 -4.16 15.40 54.78
N LYS A 297 -3.98 16.30 55.75
CA LYS A 297 -3.04 16.18 56.85
C LYS A 297 -3.76 16.53 58.16
N ASP A 298 -3.66 15.65 59.15
CA ASP A 298 -4.27 15.85 60.48
C ASP A 298 -5.73 16.31 60.43
N GLY A 299 -6.54 15.67 59.56
CA GLY A 299 -7.96 16.01 59.40
C GLY A 299 -8.24 17.35 58.68
N LYS A 300 -7.24 18.00 58.16
CA LYS A 300 -7.33 19.28 57.44
C LYS A 300 -6.93 19.19 55.97
N ALA A 301 -7.63 19.91 55.14
CA ALA A 301 -7.27 20.06 53.69
C ALA A 301 -6.14 21.09 53.57
N LYS A 302 -5.02 20.68 53.02
CA LYS A 302 -3.87 21.54 52.76
C LYS A 302 -3.70 21.75 51.26
N GLU A 303 -3.86 23.00 50.82
CA GLU A 303 -3.68 23.35 49.41
C GLU A 303 -2.21 23.23 48.99
N GLN A 304 -1.96 22.55 47.89
CA GLN A 304 -0.62 22.37 47.35
C GLN A 304 -0.62 22.62 45.85
N VAL A 305 0.24 23.51 45.39
CA VAL A 305 0.45 23.78 43.97
C VAL A 305 1.19 22.62 43.36
N VAL A 306 0.68 22.15 42.20
CA VAL A 306 1.30 21.07 41.47
C VAL A 306 1.54 21.44 40.02
N THR A 307 2.58 20.84 39.42
CA THR A 307 2.85 20.95 38.00
C THR A 307 2.35 19.67 37.34
N VAL A 308 1.49 19.82 36.35
CA VAL A 308 0.99 18.70 35.54
C VAL A 308 1.98 18.49 34.40
N GLU A 309 2.63 17.32 34.39
CA GLU A 309 3.65 16.95 33.40
C GLU A 309 3.05 16.15 32.25
N PHE A 310 2.05 15.33 32.54
CA PHE A 310 1.43 14.42 31.60
C PHE A 310 0.00 14.06 32.02
N GLU A 311 -0.95 14.00 31.09
CA GLU A 311 -2.34 13.65 31.38
C GLU A 311 -2.85 12.54 30.45
N THR A 312 -3.71 11.70 31.02
CA THR A 312 -4.58 10.79 30.27
C THR A 312 -6.05 11.22 30.44
N SER A 313 -6.98 10.40 29.96
CA SER A 313 -8.42 10.65 30.15
C SER A 313 -8.81 10.70 31.64
N ASN A 314 -8.19 9.88 32.50
CA ASN A 314 -8.60 9.69 33.89
C ASN A 314 -7.54 10.09 34.90
N GLU A 315 -6.28 10.16 34.53
CA GLU A 315 -5.16 10.32 35.44
C GLU A 315 -4.17 11.37 34.92
N ALA A 316 -3.44 11.96 35.86
CA ALA A 316 -2.38 12.92 35.55
C ALA A 316 -1.10 12.56 36.32
N LYS A 317 0.04 12.62 35.65
CA LYS A 317 1.35 12.64 36.26
C LYS A 317 1.64 14.06 36.69
N ILE A 318 1.98 14.20 37.96
CA ILE A 318 2.24 15.52 38.58
C ILE A 318 3.53 15.50 39.34
N SER A 319 4.09 16.68 39.52
CA SER A 319 5.11 16.96 40.54
C SER A 319 4.56 17.92 41.59
N GLY A 320 5.13 17.88 42.78
CA GLY A 320 4.72 18.74 43.91
C GLY A 320 4.06 18.00 45.07
N VAL A 321 3.72 16.69 44.93
CA VAL A 321 3.22 15.82 46.00
C VAL A 321 4.06 14.55 46.09
N LYS A 322 4.00 13.88 47.25
CA LYS A 322 4.77 12.67 47.50
C LYS A 322 3.89 11.42 47.42
N LYS A 323 4.49 10.29 47.00
CA LYS A 323 3.86 8.97 47.05
C LYS A 323 3.34 8.69 48.46
N GLY A 324 2.12 8.14 48.54
CA GLY A 324 1.47 7.79 49.78
C GLY A 324 0.70 8.93 50.45
N GLU A 325 0.80 10.15 49.95
CA GLU A 325 -0.04 11.25 50.45
C GLU A 325 -1.51 10.99 50.06
N LYS A 326 -2.44 11.35 50.91
CA LYS A 326 -3.87 11.26 50.66
C LYS A 326 -4.36 12.60 50.09
N ILE A 327 -4.95 12.58 48.93
CA ILE A 327 -5.49 13.76 48.28
C ILE A 327 -7.01 13.67 48.11
N ILE A 328 -7.70 14.81 48.13
CA ILE A 328 -9.14 14.86 47.89
C ILE A 328 -9.42 14.58 46.39
N SER A 329 -10.23 13.54 46.12
CA SER A 329 -10.46 13.05 44.75
C SER A 329 -11.29 14.00 43.88
N ARG A 330 -12.16 14.80 44.50
CA ARG A 330 -13.01 15.82 43.81
C ARG A 330 -13.17 17.03 44.72
N PRO A 331 -12.15 17.91 44.76
CA PRO A 331 -12.26 19.15 45.55
C PRO A 331 -13.31 20.09 44.96
N THR A 332 -14.08 20.74 45.83
CA THR A 332 -15.02 21.77 45.42
C THR A 332 -14.30 23.13 45.36
N VAL A 333 -14.85 24.06 44.57
CA VAL A 333 -14.29 25.43 44.45
C VAL A 333 -14.29 26.20 45.77
N ASN A 334 -15.14 25.80 46.72
CA ASN A 334 -15.29 26.44 48.03
C ASN A 334 -14.28 25.88 49.06
N LEU A 335 -13.55 24.81 48.75
CA LEU A 335 -12.57 24.26 49.65
C LEU A 335 -11.35 25.19 49.76
N LYS A 336 -11.00 25.53 50.99
CA LYS A 336 -9.87 26.44 51.32
C LYS A 336 -8.80 25.73 52.10
N ASP A 337 -7.61 26.29 52.03
CA ASP A 337 -6.46 25.80 52.82
C ASP A 337 -6.80 25.84 54.30
N GLY A 338 -6.48 24.77 55.06
CA GLY A 338 -6.69 24.65 56.48
C GLY A 338 -8.07 24.23 56.92
N MET A 339 -9.07 24.08 56.01
CA MET A 339 -10.42 23.63 56.39
C MET A 339 -10.39 22.19 56.94
N GLU A 340 -11.18 21.96 58.02
CA GLU A 340 -11.39 20.62 58.55
C GLU A 340 -12.23 19.78 57.61
N VAL A 341 -11.81 18.56 57.32
CA VAL A 341 -12.46 17.66 56.40
C VAL A 341 -12.56 16.27 57.00
N ALA A 342 -13.73 15.69 56.84
CA ALA A 342 -13.90 14.25 57.12
C ALA A 342 -13.53 13.47 55.82
N THR A 343 -12.84 12.35 55.98
CA THR A 343 -12.42 11.51 54.81
C THR A 343 -13.18 10.18 54.85
N GLN A 344 -13.58 9.75 53.67
CA GLN A 344 -14.28 8.48 53.42
C GLN A 344 -13.42 7.60 52.53
#